data_a4bd59f1821e0fb9799fe7989ff1957e
#
_entry.id   a4bd59f1821e0fb9799fe7989ff1957e
#
_cell.length_a   1.000
_cell.length_b   1.000
_cell.length_c   1.000
_cell.angle_alpha   90.00
_cell.angle_beta   90.00
_cell.angle_gamma   90.00
#
_symmetry.space_group_name_H-M   'P 1'
#
loop_
_entity.id
_entity.type
_entity.pdbx_description
1 polymer ?
#
loop_
_entity_poly.entity_id
_entity_poly.type
_entity_poly.pdbx_seq_one_letter_code
_entity_poly.pdbx_strand_id
1 'polypeptide(L)'
;MHRKLKNNELGRLSQEEFKSAGKINVTVVLDNIRSQHNIGAAFRTSDSFLIEKILLCGCCATPPTAEIHKSALGAEFSVDWEYHKETIDAIAALKDKGYTIVSIEQAENSIKLQDIEKFLNPDNSSPAAAQENLSGRKYALVFGNEVKGVQQEVVDMSHAVIEIPQFGTKHSLNISVSLGIVLWEFCKALKINAQ
;
A
#
# COMPACT_ATOMS: atom_id res chain seq x y z
N MET A 1 0.11 9.37 33.99
CA MET A 1 -0.99 8.37 33.90
C MET A 1 -1.60 8.49 32.51
N HIS A 2 -1.72 7.38 31.73
CA HIS A 2 -2.25 7.38 30.37
C HIS A 2 -3.69 6.85 30.38
N ARG A 3 -4.67 7.68 29.98
CA ARG A 3 -6.08 7.31 29.81
C ARG A 3 -6.33 6.89 28.36
N LYS A 4 -7.08 5.80 28.16
CA LYS A 4 -7.54 5.42 26.81
C LYS A 4 -8.55 6.44 26.29
N LEU A 5 -8.39 6.88 25.04
CA LEU A 5 -9.37 7.73 24.37
C LEU A 5 -10.60 6.90 23.95
N LYS A 6 -11.76 7.53 23.99
CA LYS A 6 -13.00 6.97 23.43
C LYS A 6 -13.05 7.24 21.91
N ASN A 7 -13.85 6.46 21.19
CA ASN A 7 -13.91 6.58 19.71
C ASN A 7 -14.30 8.00 19.24
N ASN A 8 -15.19 8.68 19.95
CA ASN A 8 -15.59 10.05 19.64
C ASN A 8 -14.52 11.12 19.96
N GLU A 9 -13.45 10.75 20.64
CA GLU A 9 -12.31 11.62 20.96
C GLU A 9 -11.17 11.47 19.93
N LEU A 10 -11.28 10.52 18.98
CA LEU A 10 -10.20 10.21 18.04
C LEU A 10 -10.19 11.09 16.78
N GLY A 11 -11.21 11.94 16.57
CA GLY A 11 -11.30 12.81 15.40
C GLY A 11 -11.28 12.06 14.06
N ARG A 12 -11.90 10.86 14.01
CA ARG A 12 -11.94 10.06 12.77
C ARG A 12 -12.86 10.71 11.75
N LEU A 13 -12.44 10.68 10.48
CA LEU A 13 -13.23 11.18 9.36
C LEU A 13 -14.48 10.31 9.15
N SER A 14 -15.57 10.92 8.72
CA SER A 14 -16.70 10.20 8.11
C SER A 14 -16.30 9.69 6.71
N GLN A 15 -17.14 8.84 6.10
CA GLN A 15 -16.87 8.34 4.74
C GLN A 15 -16.86 9.48 3.71
N GLU A 16 -17.73 10.46 3.85
CA GLU A 16 -17.81 11.65 2.99
C GLU A 16 -16.55 12.52 3.15
N GLU A 17 -16.16 12.78 4.39
CA GLU A 17 -14.94 13.52 4.70
C GLU A 17 -13.70 12.77 4.19
N PHE A 18 -13.65 11.44 4.33
CA PHE A 18 -12.58 10.62 3.78
C PHE A 18 -12.48 10.79 2.26
N LYS A 19 -13.61 10.70 1.52
CA LYS A 19 -13.62 10.85 0.05
C LYS A 19 -13.16 12.22 -0.41
N SER A 20 -13.48 13.27 0.33
CA SER A 20 -13.08 14.66 0.02
C SER A 20 -11.68 15.03 0.52
N ALA A 21 -11.12 14.29 1.46
CA ALA A 21 -9.78 14.54 2.00
C ALA A 21 -8.69 14.35 0.95
N GLY A 22 -7.61 15.12 1.09
CA GLY A 22 -6.39 14.88 0.31
C GLY A 22 -5.82 13.49 0.59
N LYS A 23 -5.58 12.73 -0.47
CA LYS A 23 -5.02 11.38 -0.37
C LYS A 23 -3.51 11.40 -0.48
N ILE A 24 -2.90 10.37 0.08
CA ILE A 24 -1.51 10.05 -0.21
C ILE A 24 -1.44 9.47 -1.62
N ASN A 25 -0.55 9.98 -2.44
CA ASN A 25 -0.36 9.52 -3.83
C ASN A 25 0.25 8.11 -3.89
N VAL A 26 -0.38 7.18 -3.19
CA VAL A 26 -0.01 5.76 -3.14
C VAL A 26 -1.23 4.94 -3.54
N THR A 27 -1.06 4.10 -4.55
CA THR A 27 -2.00 3.06 -4.95
C THR A 27 -1.48 1.71 -4.47
N VAL A 28 -2.31 0.94 -3.78
CA VAL A 28 -2.02 -0.44 -3.39
C VAL A 28 -2.49 -1.36 -4.51
N VAL A 29 -1.63 -2.26 -4.99
CA VAL A 29 -1.97 -3.27 -6.00
C VAL A 29 -1.90 -4.64 -5.34
N LEU A 30 -3.01 -5.37 -5.34
CA LEU A 30 -3.11 -6.73 -4.81
C LEU A 30 -3.05 -7.72 -5.97
N ASP A 31 -1.89 -8.37 -6.13
CA ASP A 31 -1.60 -9.31 -7.21
C ASP A 31 -2.02 -10.72 -6.85
N ASN A 32 -3.19 -11.15 -7.34
CA ASN A 32 -3.71 -12.52 -7.14
C ASN A 32 -3.87 -12.94 -5.67
N ILE A 33 -4.31 -12.03 -4.79
CA ILE A 33 -4.57 -12.33 -3.38
C ILE A 33 -5.83 -13.19 -3.26
N ARG A 34 -5.68 -14.36 -2.64
CA ARG A 34 -6.76 -15.34 -2.51
C ARG A 34 -7.63 -15.15 -1.27
N SER A 35 -7.01 -14.67 -0.20
CA SER A 35 -7.70 -14.50 1.08
C SER A 35 -8.52 -13.22 1.10
N GLN A 36 -9.84 -13.36 1.09
CA GLN A 36 -10.76 -12.23 1.24
C GLN A 36 -10.56 -11.48 2.57
N HIS A 37 -10.13 -12.20 3.61
CA HIS A 37 -9.79 -11.59 4.89
C HIS A 37 -8.57 -10.65 4.78
N ASN A 38 -7.53 -11.06 4.02
CA ASN A 38 -6.37 -10.21 3.75
C ASN A 38 -6.76 -8.99 2.89
N ILE A 39 -7.66 -9.17 1.91
CA ILE A 39 -8.19 -8.08 1.09
C ILE A 39 -8.93 -7.06 1.98
N GLY A 40 -9.81 -7.51 2.86
CA GLY A 40 -10.51 -6.62 3.79
C GLY A 40 -9.56 -5.92 4.76
N ALA A 41 -8.53 -6.61 5.26
CA ALA A 41 -7.49 -5.98 6.08
C ALA A 41 -6.69 -4.93 5.31
N ALA A 42 -6.44 -5.14 4.00
CA ALA A 42 -5.81 -4.16 3.13
C ALA A 42 -6.67 -2.90 2.99
N PHE A 43 -7.98 -3.02 2.81
CA PHE A 43 -8.90 -1.87 2.82
C PHE A 43 -8.81 -1.09 4.12
N ARG A 44 -8.90 -1.77 5.26
CA ARG A 44 -8.84 -1.13 6.58
C ARG A 44 -7.52 -0.41 6.83
N THR A 45 -6.40 -0.99 6.42
CA THR A 45 -5.09 -0.37 6.56
C THR A 45 -4.94 0.82 5.61
N SER A 46 -5.42 0.70 4.37
CA SER A 46 -5.43 1.78 3.38
C SER A 46 -6.28 2.97 3.82
N ASP A 47 -7.44 2.74 4.42
CA ASP A 47 -8.26 3.76 5.05
C ASP A 47 -7.47 4.52 6.13
N SER A 48 -6.82 3.77 7.04
CA SER A 48 -6.06 4.34 8.16
C SER A 48 -4.92 5.26 7.72
N PHE A 49 -4.40 5.11 6.51
CA PHE A 49 -3.30 5.89 5.95
C PHE A 49 -3.71 6.83 4.81
N LEU A 50 -5.00 7.07 4.59
CA LEU A 50 -5.51 7.93 3.51
C LEU A 50 -4.94 7.56 2.13
N ILE A 51 -4.81 6.27 1.84
CA ILE A 51 -4.29 5.76 0.57
C ILE A 51 -5.25 6.13 -0.58
N GLU A 52 -4.70 6.46 -1.74
CA GLU A 52 -5.47 6.93 -2.90
C GLU A 52 -6.51 5.89 -3.34
N LYS A 53 -6.07 4.65 -3.61
CA LYS A 53 -6.95 3.54 -4.01
C LYS A 53 -6.29 2.18 -3.90
N ILE A 54 -7.10 1.13 -4.09
CA ILE A 54 -6.66 -0.25 -4.20
C ILE A 54 -7.00 -0.81 -5.58
N LEU A 55 -6.05 -1.46 -6.27
CA LEU A 55 -6.31 -2.29 -7.44
C LEU A 55 -6.37 -3.75 -7.01
N LEU A 56 -7.48 -4.39 -7.32
CA LEU A 56 -7.73 -5.82 -7.08
C LEU A 56 -7.47 -6.56 -8.40
N CYS A 57 -6.42 -7.37 -8.47
CA CYS A 57 -6.00 -7.99 -9.72
C CYS A 57 -6.14 -9.52 -9.71
N GLY A 58 -6.45 -10.07 -10.87
CA GLY A 58 -6.50 -11.50 -11.09
C GLY A 58 -7.58 -12.21 -10.27
N CYS A 59 -7.20 -13.17 -9.44
CA CYS A 59 -8.12 -13.95 -8.62
C CYS A 59 -8.62 -13.26 -7.34
N CYS A 60 -8.29 -11.97 -7.14
CA CYS A 60 -8.79 -11.22 -6.00
C CYS A 60 -10.33 -11.14 -6.03
N ALA A 61 -10.95 -11.46 -4.89
CA ALA A 61 -12.37 -11.17 -4.71
C ALA A 61 -12.59 -9.65 -4.60
N THR A 62 -13.75 -9.21 -5.06
CA THR A 62 -14.15 -7.79 -5.01
C THR A 62 -15.26 -7.54 -4.00
N PRO A 63 -15.32 -6.37 -3.35
CA PRO A 63 -16.49 -5.99 -2.59
C PRO A 63 -17.77 -5.95 -3.47
N PRO A 64 -18.97 -6.20 -2.91
CA PRO A 64 -19.21 -6.54 -1.51
C PRO A 64 -19.17 -8.06 -1.28
N THR A 65 -18.42 -8.50 -0.27
CA THR A 65 -18.54 -9.87 0.27
C THR A 65 -18.55 -9.82 1.80
N ALA A 66 -19.21 -10.79 2.44
CA ALA A 66 -19.26 -10.86 3.90
C ALA A 66 -17.87 -11.03 4.53
N GLU A 67 -16.98 -11.77 3.87
CA GLU A 67 -15.63 -12.04 4.38
C GLU A 67 -14.71 -10.83 4.28
N ILE A 68 -14.80 -10.04 3.19
CA ILE A 68 -14.11 -8.75 3.08
C ILE A 68 -14.64 -7.80 4.16
N HIS A 69 -15.96 -7.66 4.28
CA HIS A 69 -16.59 -6.75 5.24
C HIS A 69 -16.17 -7.01 6.69
N LYS A 70 -16.07 -8.28 7.09
CA LYS A 70 -15.65 -8.65 8.47
C LYS A 70 -14.30 -8.08 8.88
N SER A 71 -13.35 -7.96 7.95
CA SER A 71 -12.01 -7.44 8.23
C SER A 71 -11.82 -5.98 7.84
N ALA A 72 -12.53 -5.52 6.81
CA ALA A 72 -12.52 -4.13 6.36
C ALA A 72 -13.27 -3.19 7.30
N LEU A 73 -14.33 -3.68 7.99
CA LEU A 73 -15.17 -2.90 8.90
C LEU A 73 -15.74 -1.62 8.28
N GLY A 74 -16.11 -1.67 7.01
CA GLY A 74 -16.67 -0.54 6.26
C GLY A 74 -15.65 0.27 5.44
N ALA A 75 -14.35 0.02 5.60
CA ALA A 75 -13.32 0.72 4.84
C ALA A 75 -13.40 0.48 3.32
N GLU A 76 -14.01 -0.62 2.90
CA GLU A 76 -14.31 -0.92 1.49
C GLU A 76 -15.31 0.06 0.83
N PHE A 77 -15.99 0.87 1.63
CA PHE A 77 -16.86 1.94 1.15
C PHE A 77 -16.18 3.32 1.15
N SER A 78 -15.11 3.48 1.92
CA SER A 78 -14.32 4.72 2.01
C SER A 78 -13.22 4.75 0.95
N VAL A 79 -12.40 3.69 0.88
CA VAL A 79 -11.27 3.60 -0.04
C VAL A 79 -11.75 3.22 -1.44
N ASP A 80 -11.38 4.01 -2.44
CA ASP A 80 -11.69 3.71 -3.84
C ASP A 80 -10.94 2.46 -4.30
N TRP A 81 -11.55 1.70 -5.18
CA TRP A 81 -10.95 0.49 -5.73
C TRP A 81 -11.37 0.23 -7.17
N GLU A 82 -10.54 -0.50 -7.89
CA GLU A 82 -10.79 -0.96 -9.26
C GLU A 82 -10.42 -2.45 -9.36
N TYR A 83 -11.10 -3.19 -10.24
CA TYR A 83 -10.73 -4.56 -10.56
C TYR A 83 -10.05 -4.63 -11.92
N HIS A 84 -8.97 -5.39 -12.01
CA HIS A 84 -8.25 -5.68 -13.24
C HIS A 84 -8.08 -7.19 -13.40
N LYS A 85 -8.42 -7.70 -14.60
CA LYS A 85 -8.29 -9.13 -14.87
C LYS A 85 -6.84 -9.61 -14.81
N GLU A 86 -5.94 -8.80 -15.36
CA GLU A 86 -4.49 -9.10 -15.37
C GLU A 86 -3.72 -8.01 -14.64
N THR A 87 -2.81 -8.41 -13.75
CA THR A 87 -1.98 -7.46 -12.99
C THR A 87 -1.05 -6.68 -13.92
N ILE A 88 -0.52 -7.33 -14.96
CA ILE A 88 0.39 -6.72 -15.93
C ILE A 88 -0.27 -5.52 -16.61
N ASP A 89 -1.53 -5.65 -17.02
CA ASP A 89 -2.27 -4.56 -17.67
C ASP A 89 -2.50 -3.39 -16.71
N ALA A 90 -2.82 -3.69 -15.44
CA ALA A 90 -2.96 -2.66 -14.42
C ALA A 90 -1.65 -1.89 -14.20
N ILE A 91 -0.52 -2.61 -14.14
CA ILE A 91 0.81 -2.01 -13.98
C ILE A 91 1.20 -1.16 -15.18
N ALA A 92 0.95 -1.62 -16.41
CA ALA A 92 1.20 -0.85 -17.61
C ALA A 92 0.42 0.47 -17.59
N ALA A 93 -0.89 0.42 -17.30
CA ALA A 93 -1.73 1.60 -17.20
C ALA A 93 -1.31 2.58 -16.09
N LEU A 94 -0.76 2.09 -14.96
CA LEU A 94 -0.22 2.94 -13.91
C LEU A 94 1.09 3.61 -14.36
N LYS A 95 1.98 2.89 -15.07
CA LYS A 95 3.22 3.47 -15.64
C LYS A 95 2.89 4.60 -16.62
N ASP A 96 1.92 4.40 -17.51
CA ASP A 96 1.47 5.43 -18.46
C ASP A 96 0.92 6.69 -17.77
N LYS A 97 0.38 6.53 -16.52
CA LYS A 97 -0.07 7.63 -15.67
C LYS A 97 1.04 8.23 -14.80
N GLY A 98 2.30 7.82 -14.99
CA GLY A 98 3.46 8.35 -14.29
C GLY A 98 3.67 7.81 -12.87
N TYR A 99 3.09 6.64 -12.53
CA TYR A 99 3.37 6.00 -11.24
C TYR A 99 4.74 5.32 -11.21
N THR A 100 5.44 5.47 -10.11
CA THR A 100 6.60 4.64 -9.78
C THR A 100 6.10 3.30 -9.22
N ILE A 101 6.35 2.23 -9.95
CA ILE A 101 5.95 0.87 -9.56
C ILE A 101 6.98 0.28 -8.63
N VAL A 102 6.54 -0.23 -7.49
CA VAL A 102 7.39 -0.84 -6.46
C VAL A 102 6.80 -2.18 -6.06
N SER A 103 7.47 -3.27 -6.36
CA SER A 103 7.10 -4.60 -5.88
C SER A 103 7.62 -4.83 -4.46
N ILE A 104 6.76 -5.36 -3.60
CA ILE A 104 7.12 -5.74 -2.24
C ILE A 104 7.40 -7.24 -2.23
N GLU A 105 8.69 -7.59 -2.37
CA GLU A 105 9.11 -8.99 -2.57
C GLU A 105 10.57 -9.21 -2.13
N GLN A 106 10.94 -10.46 -1.91
CA GLN A 106 12.31 -10.89 -1.68
C GLN A 106 12.95 -11.22 -3.04
N ALA A 107 13.83 -10.35 -3.54
CA ALA A 107 14.47 -10.51 -4.84
C ALA A 107 15.94 -10.10 -4.81
N GLU A 108 16.69 -10.54 -5.82
CA GLU A 108 18.04 -10.05 -6.03
C GLU A 108 18.03 -8.52 -6.24
N ASN A 109 19.01 -7.85 -5.66
CA ASN A 109 19.15 -6.38 -5.70
C ASN A 109 17.95 -5.61 -5.09
N SER A 110 17.13 -6.24 -4.24
CA SER A 110 16.08 -5.55 -3.53
C SER A 110 16.63 -4.47 -2.59
N ILE A 111 15.89 -3.37 -2.46
CA ILE A 111 16.15 -2.33 -1.47
C ILE A 111 15.56 -2.80 -0.15
N LYS A 112 16.33 -2.75 0.93
CA LYS A 112 15.80 -3.07 2.26
C LYS A 112 14.89 -1.93 2.74
N LEU A 113 13.76 -2.27 3.33
CA LEU A 113 12.74 -1.29 3.72
C LEU A 113 13.28 -0.17 4.64
N GLN A 114 14.24 -0.47 5.52
CA GLN A 114 14.88 0.55 6.35
C GLN A 114 15.68 1.60 5.55
N ASP A 115 16.03 1.33 4.30
CA ASP A 115 16.75 2.23 3.39
C ASP A 115 15.80 2.99 2.44
N ILE A 116 14.49 2.95 2.67
CA ILE A 116 13.47 3.53 1.80
C ILE A 116 13.66 5.03 1.57
N GLU A 117 14.16 5.76 2.55
CA GLU A 117 14.42 7.20 2.42
C GLU A 117 15.44 7.49 1.31
N LYS A 118 16.45 6.64 1.14
CA LYS A 118 17.44 6.76 0.06
C LYS A 118 16.82 6.53 -1.32
N PHE A 119 15.85 5.63 -1.40
CA PHE A 119 15.09 5.38 -2.64
C PHE A 119 14.18 6.55 -2.99
N LEU A 120 13.47 7.09 -2.00
CA LEU A 120 12.53 8.19 -2.20
C LEU A 120 13.24 9.53 -2.44
N ASN A 121 14.41 9.74 -1.83
CA ASN A 121 15.22 10.96 -1.93
C ASN A 121 16.68 10.65 -2.31
N PRO A 122 16.93 10.19 -3.56
CA PRO A 122 18.27 9.77 -3.98
C PRO A 122 19.30 10.91 -3.97
N ASP A 123 18.86 12.15 -4.14
CA ASP A 123 19.74 13.33 -4.23
C ASP A 123 20.15 13.88 -2.84
N ASN A 124 19.75 13.22 -1.75
CA ASN A 124 20.01 13.68 -0.37
C ASN A 124 19.66 15.17 -0.15
N SER A 125 18.67 15.67 -0.87
CA SER A 125 18.21 17.04 -0.75
C SER A 125 17.72 17.35 0.67
N SER A 126 17.74 18.62 1.05
CA SER A 126 17.25 19.03 2.38
C SER A 126 15.81 18.53 2.61
N PRO A 127 15.39 18.32 3.87
CA PRO A 127 14.03 17.83 4.16
C PRO A 127 12.91 18.62 3.50
N ALA A 128 13.06 19.94 3.35
CA ALA A 128 12.08 20.80 2.69
C ALA A 128 12.05 20.57 1.17
N ALA A 129 13.21 20.52 0.51
CA ALA A 129 13.32 20.27 -0.92
C ALA A 129 12.89 18.84 -1.28
N ALA A 130 13.19 17.85 -0.42
CA ALA A 130 12.71 16.48 -0.57
C ALA A 130 11.18 16.42 -0.55
N GLN A 131 10.54 17.13 0.37
CA GLN A 131 9.08 17.16 0.47
C GLN A 131 8.41 17.80 -0.74
N GLU A 132 8.99 18.87 -1.29
CA GLU A 132 8.52 19.50 -2.52
C GLU A 132 8.67 18.53 -3.72
N ASN A 133 9.80 17.87 -3.86
CA ASN A 133 10.06 16.87 -4.89
C ASN A 133 9.17 15.60 -4.78
N LEU A 134 8.73 15.22 -3.59
CA LEU A 134 7.91 14.05 -3.32
C LEU A 134 6.41 14.33 -3.44
N SER A 135 5.97 15.57 -3.23
CA SER A 135 4.54 15.94 -3.20
C SER A 135 3.79 15.66 -4.50
N GLY A 136 4.47 15.63 -5.65
CA GLY A 136 3.90 15.32 -6.96
C GLY A 136 4.12 13.87 -7.42
N ARG A 137 4.95 13.08 -6.75
CA ARG A 137 5.24 11.70 -7.17
C ARG A 137 4.13 10.74 -6.76
N LYS A 138 3.84 9.79 -7.65
CA LYS A 138 2.84 8.76 -7.43
C LYS A 138 3.50 7.39 -7.34
N TYR A 139 3.09 6.59 -6.37
CA TYR A 139 3.65 5.25 -6.15
C TYR A 139 2.57 4.19 -6.28
N ALA A 140 2.89 3.07 -6.90
CA ALA A 140 2.08 1.87 -6.88
C ALA A 140 2.85 0.76 -6.16
N LEU A 141 2.33 0.30 -5.02
CA LEU A 141 2.94 -0.72 -4.19
C LEU A 141 2.25 -2.05 -4.47
N VAL A 142 2.99 -2.99 -5.04
CA VAL A 142 2.46 -4.29 -5.44
C VAL A 142 2.74 -5.32 -4.37
N PHE A 143 1.68 -5.97 -3.90
CA PHE A 143 1.73 -7.06 -2.93
C PHE A 143 1.25 -8.35 -3.58
N GLY A 144 2.06 -9.40 -3.50
CA GLY A 144 1.86 -10.63 -4.22
C GLY A 144 1.04 -11.69 -3.49
N ASN A 145 0.70 -12.72 -4.23
CA ASN A 145 0.00 -13.92 -3.77
C ASN A 145 0.69 -14.56 -2.56
N GLU A 146 -0.10 -15.11 -1.63
CA GLU A 146 0.38 -15.68 -0.36
C GLU A 146 1.33 -16.88 -0.53
N VAL A 147 1.32 -17.51 -1.70
CA VAL A 147 2.14 -18.70 -1.99
C VAL A 147 3.25 -18.40 -3.01
N LYS A 148 2.91 -17.64 -4.06
CA LYS A 148 3.79 -17.41 -5.21
C LYS A 148 4.51 -16.07 -5.16
N GLY A 149 4.11 -15.18 -4.24
CA GLY A 149 4.59 -13.80 -4.23
C GLY A 149 4.06 -12.97 -5.41
N VAL A 150 4.75 -11.90 -5.73
CA VAL A 150 4.47 -11.06 -6.91
C VAL A 150 4.89 -11.81 -8.18
N GLN A 151 4.05 -11.76 -9.23
CA GLN A 151 4.38 -12.39 -10.52
C GLN A 151 5.72 -11.85 -11.06
N GLN A 152 6.57 -12.73 -11.62
CA GLN A 152 7.90 -12.34 -12.09
C GLN A 152 7.84 -11.23 -13.13
N GLU A 153 6.89 -11.29 -14.05
CA GLU A 153 6.68 -10.28 -15.08
C GLU A 153 6.35 -8.90 -14.48
N VAL A 154 5.65 -8.87 -13.35
CA VAL A 154 5.34 -7.63 -12.62
C VAL A 154 6.59 -7.12 -11.90
N VAL A 155 7.40 -8.00 -11.32
CA VAL A 155 8.70 -7.67 -10.74
C VAL A 155 9.61 -7.05 -11.79
N ASP A 156 9.68 -7.65 -12.98
CA ASP A 156 10.51 -7.19 -14.11
C ASP A 156 10.04 -5.81 -14.64
N MET A 157 8.75 -5.51 -14.53
CA MET A 157 8.19 -4.21 -14.88
C MET A 157 8.37 -3.14 -13.80
N SER A 158 8.75 -3.51 -12.58
CA SER A 158 8.86 -2.59 -11.45
C SER A 158 10.09 -1.70 -11.56
N HIS A 159 9.98 -0.46 -11.09
CA HIS A 159 11.10 0.48 -11.00
C HIS A 159 12.02 0.15 -9.83
N ALA A 160 11.49 -0.53 -8.81
CA ALA A 160 12.22 -1.01 -7.65
C ALA A 160 11.52 -2.21 -7.02
N VAL A 161 12.30 -3.02 -6.32
CA VAL A 161 11.80 -4.06 -5.43
C VAL A 161 12.21 -3.71 -4.01
N ILE A 162 11.27 -3.69 -3.08
CA ILE A 162 11.52 -3.42 -1.66
C ILE A 162 11.26 -4.69 -0.86
N GLU A 163 12.20 -5.02 -0.01
CA GLU A 163 12.14 -6.20 0.86
C GLU A 163 12.05 -5.79 2.34
N ILE A 164 11.14 -6.43 3.08
CA ILE A 164 11.10 -6.35 4.53
C ILE A 164 12.11 -7.37 5.09
N PRO A 165 13.18 -6.94 5.78
CA PRO A 165 14.14 -7.89 6.37
C PRO A 165 13.47 -8.81 7.38
N GLN A 166 13.76 -10.10 7.29
CA GLN A 166 13.21 -11.13 8.16
C GLN A 166 14.34 -11.95 8.77
N PHE A 167 14.25 -12.25 10.05
CA PHE A 167 15.30 -12.91 10.82
C PHE A 167 14.84 -14.24 11.45
N GLY A 168 13.62 -14.64 11.16
CA GLY A 168 13.01 -15.85 11.70
C GLY A 168 13.15 -17.07 10.80
N THR A 169 12.39 -18.11 11.11
CA THR A 169 12.40 -19.39 10.38
C THR A 169 11.38 -19.44 9.23
N LYS A 170 10.47 -18.49 9.15
CA LYS A 170 9.44 -18.45 8.10
C LYS A 170 9.93 -17.68 6.89
N HIS A 171 9.49 -18.10 5.72
CA HIS A 171 9.92 -17.51 4.44
C HIS A 171 9.23 -16.17 4.11
N SER A 172 8.07 -15.90 4.72
CA SER A 172 7.30 -14.67 4.45
C SER A 172 6.46 -14.24 5.64
N LEU A 173 6.10 -12.96 5.67
CA LEU A 173 5.06 -12.41 6.53
C LEU A 173 3.69 -12.56 5.86
N ASN A 174 2.63 -12.53 6.68
CA ASN A 174 1.28 -12.39 6.13
C ASN A 174 1.17 -11.05 5.37
N ILE A 175 0.50 -11.07 4.21
CA ILE A 175 0.38 -9.87 3.34
C ILE A 175 -0.22 -8.67 4.07
N SER A 176 -1.23 -8.85 4.91
CA SER A 176 -1.85 -7.72 5.64
C SER A 176 -0.88 -7.09 6.66
N VAL A 177 0.03 -7.88 7.22
CA VAL A 177 1.11 -7.40 8.08
C VAL A 177 2.16 -6.67 7.26
N SER A 178 2.63 -7.26 6.15
CA SER A 178 3.58 -6.63 5.23
C SER A 178 3.07 -5.28 4.74
N LEU A 179 1.79 -5.23 4.34
CA LEU A 179 1.15 -4.02 3.87
C LEU A 179 1.14 -2.91 4.94
N GLY A 180 0.80 -3.25 6.18
CA GLY A 180 0.82 -2.29 7.29
C GLY A 180 2.22 -1.73 7.56
N ILE A 181 3.26 -2.59 7.56
CA ILE A 181 4.65 -2.19 7.77
C ILE A 181 5.12 -1.28 6.64
N VAL A 182 4.89 -1.66 5.39
CA VAL A 182 5.33 -0.89 4.21
C VAL A 182 4.61 0.44 4.12
N LEU A 183 3.28 0.47 4.29
CA LEU A 183 2.53 1.72 4.27
C LEU A 183 2.96 2.68 5.36
N TRP A 184 3.25 2.18 6.58
CA TRP A 184 3.77 3.02 7.66
C TRP A 184 5.10 3.67 7.27
N GLU A 185 6.05 2.91 6.72
CA GLU A 185 7.36 3.44 6.32
C GLU A 185 7.24 4.43 5.14
N PHE A 186 6.38 4.16 4.16
CA PHE A 186 6.09 5.10 3.07
C PHE A 186 5.48 6.40 3.59
N CYS A 187 4.45 6.31 4.45
CA CYS A 187 3.82 7.48 5.05
C CYS A 187 4.81 8.32 5.86
N LYS A 188 5.65 7.66 6.66
CA LYS A 188 6.69 8.32 7.43
C LYS A 188 7.72 9.02 6.53
N ALA A 189 8.20 8.34 5.49
CA ALA A 189 9.19 8.88 4.58
C ALA A 189 8.63 10.00 3.69
N LEU A 190 7.36 9.92 3.28
CA LEU A 190 6.66 10.98 2.57
C LEU A 190 6.24 12.13 3.51
N LYS A 191 6.63 12.06 4.80
CA LYS A 191 6.38 13.09 5.84
C LYS A 191 4.92 13.53 5.90
N ILE A 192 4.03 12.57 5.86
CA ILE A 192 2.63 12.85 6.08
C ILE A 192 2.48 13.18 7.56
N ASN A 193 2.44 14.47 7.85
CA ASN A 193 2.16 14.95 9.18
C ASN A 193 0.74 14.49 9.53
N ALA A 194 0.63 13.60 10.51
CA ALA A 194 -0.65 13.38 11.17
C ALA A 194 -1.13 14.74 11.69
N GLN A 195 -2.30 15.14 11.24
CA GLN A 195 -3.02 16.30 11.77
C GLN A 195 -3.37 16.08 13.24
#